data_bb0875a5466f6beb27893ba210653330
#
_entry.id   bb0875a5466f6beb27893ba210653330
#
_cell.length_a   1.000
_cell.length_b   1.000
_cell.length_c   1.000
_cell.angle_alpha   90.00
_cell.angle_beta   90.00
_cell.angle_gamma   90.00
#
_symmetry.space_group_name_H-M   'P 1'
#
loop_
_entity.id
_entity.type
_entity.pdbx_description
1 polymer ?
#
loop_
_entity_poly.entity_id
_entity_poly.type
_entity_poly.pdbx_seq_one_letter_code
_entity_poly.pdbx_strand_id
1 'polypeptide(L)'
;MLIRGVNWVGDAVMTMPAIRALRAAMPGRRMTLLVKPWVAGLFEKDPNIDEVMLYGEEWKGISGKLALALALRRKDFQKAVLLQNAFEAALITALAGIPERIGYGRDGRGFLLTTSVPCLGEDRQMHHSRYYLRLLEKAEIIKGKIAKNIAAPWIYLEFEERLKARASMNGLKRPVIGLNPGAAFGPSKRWPHSRFRELALMVTGELGGSVLVFGSEKEKSAAEEIVRGIEGAVSLAGKTTLRELAAFISECDALVSNDSGAMHVGYAVGTPLVALFGSTEPALTGPPEGNVVIKKEIPCSPCFRRECAAAGHRTSQSIPCMDGISSSEVFDAVKSSLPSKRAVFFDRDGTLCRNANYMSRWEDFEPFDDGLRELPRLKEAGFKLIGISNQSGIARGLVKEEFVKEVGGYFMRKHGFDAFYYCPHHPDDLCSCRKPSPGMLYSARRDSGIDLRNSYMIGDSAADVLAARAAGARAIFVNTGTEGPSGAPDYVARSLRDAVNYILESEKTR
;
A
#
# COMPACT_ATOMS: atom_id res chain seq x y z
N MET A 1 -20.00 -8.81 12.95
CA MET A 1 -19.53 -9.81 11.97
C MET A 1 -18.11 -10.20 12.30
N LEU A 2 -17.78 -11.49 12.19
CA LEU A 2 -16.41 -12.01 12.33
C LEU A 2 -15.77 -12.16 10.95
N ILE A 3 -14.53 -11.70 10.79
CA ILE A 3 -13.67 -12.00 9.65
C ILE A 3 -12.54 -12.89 10.16
N ARG A 4 -12.44 -14.13 9.67
CA ARG A 4 -11.29 -14.98 9.96
C ARG A 4 -10.20 -14.69 8.93
N GLY A 5 -9.20 -13.88 9.33
CA GLY A 5 -8.08 -13.51 8.49
C GLY A 5 -7.08 -14.66 8.30
N VAL A 6 -6.11 -14.45 7.44
CA VAL A 6 -5.05 -15.39 7.08
C VAL A 6 -3.84 -15.27 8.00
N ASN A 7 -2.90 -16.22 7.89
CA ASN A 7 -1.80 -16.35 8.86
C ASN A 7 -0.45 -15.78 8.37
N TRP A 8 -0.28 -15.57 7.06
CA TRP A 8 0.96 -15.06 6.48
C TRP A 8 0.86 -13.56 6.20
N VAL A 9 1.93 -12.82 6.44
CA VAL A 9 1.98 -11.35 6.25
C VAL A 9 1.60 -10.96 4.82
N GLY A 10 2.16 -11.63 3.81
CA GLY A 10 1.84 -11.34 2.41
C GLY A 10 0.37 -11.60 2.08
N ASP A 11 -0.15 -12.77 2.48
CA ASP A 11 -1.57 -13.08 2.29
C ASP A 11 -2.47 -12.08 3.04
N ALA A 12 -2.09 -11.68 4.26
CA ALA A 12 -2.84 -10.70 5.05
C ALA A 12 -2.96 -9.37 4.31
N VAL A 13 -1.88 -8.87 3.71
CA VAL A 13 -1.91 -7.68 2.85
C VAL A 13 -2.84 -7.91 1.64
N MET A 14 -2.77 -9.07 0.99
CA MET A 14 -3.63 -9.39 -0.17
C MET A 14 -5.10 -9.57 0.20
N THR A 15 -5.48 -9.77 1.48
CA THR A 15 -6.88 -9.77 1.93
C THR A 15 -7.47 -8.36 2.12
N MET A 16 -6.66 -7.32 2.23
CA MET A 16 -7.14 -5.96 2.52
C MET A 16 -8.19 -5.44 1.54
N PRO A 17 -8.07 -5.67 0.21
CA PRO A 17 -9.13 -5.31 -0.73
C PRO A 17 -10.47 -5.97 -0.43
N ALA A 18 -10.48 -7.25 -0.04
CA ALA A 18 -11.71 -7.96 0.33
C ALA A 18 -12.32 -7.42 1.63
N ILE A 19 -11.50 -7.04 2.62
CA ILE A 19 -11.96 -6.43 3.87
C ILE A 19 -12.62 -5.08 3.59
N ARG A 20 -12.03 -4.24 2.73
CA ARG A 20 -12.64 -2.97 2.31
C ARG A 20 -13.95 -3.17 1.54
N ALA A 21 -13.98 -4.15 0.65
CA ALA A 21 -15.20 -4.49 -0.07
C ALA A 21 -16.32 -4.96 0.88
N LEU A 22 -15.97 -5.71 1.94
CA LEU A 22 -16.91 -6.08 3.01
C LEU A 22 -17.42 -4.83 3.75
N ARG A 23 -16.53 -3.89 4.11
CA ARG A 23 -16.94 -2.63 4.76
C ARG A 23 -17.86 -1.81 3.87
N ALA A 24 -17.53 -1.65 2.60
CA ALA A 24 -18.35 -0.93 1.64
C ALA A 24 -19.73 -1.57 1.45
N ALA A 25 -19.81 -2.91 1.43
CA ALA A 25 -21.07 -3.63 1.31
C ALA A 25 -21.93 -3.59 2.60
N MET A 26 -21.29 -3.37 3.76
CA MET A 26 -21.97 -3.39 5.07
C MET A 26 -21.42 -2.28 6.01
N PRO A 27 -21.64 -0.99 5.68
CA PRO A 27 -21.00 0.14 6.36
C PRO A 27 -21.37 0.25 7.85
N GLY A 28 -22.61 -0.05 8.23
CA GLY A 28 -23.07 0.02 9.62
C GLY A 28 -22.76 -1.21 10.47
N ARG A 29 -22.12 -2.25 9.92
CA ARG A 29 -21.90 -3.51 10.65
C ARG A 29 -20.56 -3.52 11.35
N ARG A 30 -20.55 -3.74 12.68
CA ARG A 30 -19.30 -3.94 13.43
C ARG A 30 -18.54 -5.16 12.90
N MET A 31 -17.27 -4.98 12.54
CA MET A 31 -16.35 -5.97 11.99
C MET A 31 -15.22 -6.28 12.96
N THR A 32 -15.14 -7.53 13.41
CA THR A 32 -14.04 -8.05 14.22
C THR A 32 -13.17 -8.95 13.36
N LEU A 33 -11.88 -8.64 13.28
CA LEU A 33 -10.91 -9.44 12.54
C LEU A 33 -10.15 -10.37 13.49
N LEU A 34 -10.28 -11.69 13.32
CA LEU A 34 -9.55 -12.72 14.07
C LEU A 34 -8.29 -13.12 13.29
N VAL A 35 -7.12 -12.78 13.79
CA VAL A 35 -5.81 -13.02 13.15
C VAL A 35 -4.74 -13.48 14.12
N LYS A 36 -3.65 -14.01 13.59
CA LYS A 36 -2.46 -14.35 14.38
C LYS A 36 -1.75 -13.07 14.87
N PRO A 37 -1.11 -13.10 16.08
CA PRO A 37 -0.46 -11.93 16.66
C PRO A 37 0.56 -11.26 15.73
N TRP A 38 1.32 -12.05 14.97
CA TRP A 38 2.38 -11.51 14.07
C TRP A 38 1.87 -10.83 12.81
N VAL A 39 0.56 -10.84 12.49
CA VAL A 39 -0.03 -10.06 11.39
C VAL A 39 -0.97 -8.95 11.89
N ALA A 40 -1.30 -8.95 13.17
CA ALA A 40 -2.28 -8.02 13.76
C ALA A 40 -1.90 -6.55 13.53
N GLY A 41 -0.63 -6.20 13.67
CA GLY A 41 -0.13 -4.84 13.50
C GLY A 41 -0.43 -4.21 12.13
N LEU A 42 -0.69 -5.02 11.09
CA LEU A 42 -1.12 -4.50 9.78
C LEU A 42 -2.51 -3.86 9.81
N PHE A 43 -3.35 -4.25 10.78
CA PHE A 43 -4.77 -3.92 10.83
C PHE A 43 -5.16 -3.04 12.02
N GLU A 44 -4.23 -2.75 12.96
CA GLU A 44 -4.52 -2.03 14.20
C GLU A 44 -5.15 -0.66 13.99
N LYS A 45 -4.84 0.01 12.89
CA LYS A 45 -5.36 1.33 12.53
C LYS A 45 -6.14 1.31 11.22
N ASP A 46 -6.54 0.13 10.75
CA ASP A 46 -7.33 0.03 9.53
C ASP A 46 -8.78 0.50 9.81
N PRO A 47 -9.24 1.59 9.17
CA PRO A 47 -10.57 2.14 9.43
C PRO A 47 -11.70 1.19 9.02
N ASN A 48 -11.41 0.13 8.26
CA ASN A 48 -12.39 -0.85 7.85
C ASN A 48 -12.64 -1.95 8.90
N ILE A 49 -11.89 -1.94 10.02
CA ILE A 49 -11.96 -2.94 11.07
C ILE A 49 -12.20 -2.23 12.42
N ASP A 50 -13.27 -2.62 13.11
CA ASP A 50 -13.63 -2.02 14.40
C ASP A 50 -12.90 -2.68 15.57
N GLU A 51 -12.50 -3.96 15.42
CA GLU A 51 -11.81 -4.71 16.46
C GLU A 51 -10.87 -5.76 15.85
N VAL A 52 -9.62 -5.81 16.34
CA VAL A 52 -8.67 -6.88 16.03
C VAL A 52 -8.62 -7.84 17.23
N MET A 53 -8.98 -9.10 17.00
CA MET A 53 -8.92 -10.17 17.99
C MET A 53 -7.75 -11.09 17.68
N LEU A 54 -6.92 -11.40 18.69
CA LEU A 54 -5.73 -12.22 18.50
C LEU A 54 -6.06 -13.71 18.62
N TYR A 55 -5.59 -14.48 17.65
CA TYR A 55 -5.54 -15.94 17.70
C TYR A 55 -4.13 -16.37 18.14
N GLY A 56 -3.83 -16.16 19.43
CA GLY A 56 -2.53 -16.41 20.06
C GLY A 56 -2.27 -17.88 20.43
N GLU A 57 -1.23 -18.07 21.24
CA GLU A 57 -0.77 -19.38 21.71
C GLU A 57 -1.77 -20.02 22.71
N GLU A 58 -2.51 -19.19 23.45
CA GLU A 58 -3.54 -19.60 24.43
C GLU A 58 -4.67 -20.41 23.77
N TRP A 59 -4.88 -20.24 22.47
CA TRP A 59 -5.90 -20.96 21.70
C TRP A 59 -5.35 -22.22 20.99
N LYS A 60 -4.14 -22.68 21.33
CA LYS A 60 -3.56 -23.91 20.76
C LYS A 60 -4.18 -25.17 21.37
N GLY A 61 -4.07 -26.28 20.63
CA GLY A 61 -4.61 -27.57 21.01
C GLY A 61 -6.14 -27.64 20.94
N ILE A 62 -6.71 -28.78 21.31
CA ILE A 62 -8.16 -28.99 21.21
C ILE A 62 -8.89 -28.12 22.25
N SER A 63 -8.41 -28.12 23.49
CA SER A 63 -9.01 -27.32 24.59
C SER A 63 -8.98 -25.82 24.29
N GLY A 64 -7.85 -25.30 23.77
CA GLY A 64 -7.74 -23.90 23.37
C GLY A 64 -8.71 -23.53 22.23
N LYS A 65 -8.89 -24.41 21.25
CA LYS A 65 -9.86 -24.18 20.15
C LYS A 65 -11.31 -24.17 20.64
N LEU A 66 -11.65 -25.07 21.58
CA LEU A 66 -12.97 -25.10 22.21
C LEU A 66 -13.20 -23.83 23.04
N ALA A 67 -12.20 -23.38 23.80
CA ALA A 67 -12.25 -22.14 24.56
C ALA A 67 -12.42 -20.92 23.64
N LEU A 68 -11.71 -20.88 22.49
CA LEU A 68 -11.90 -19.84 21.48
C LEU A 68 -13.33 -19.87 20.90
N ALA A 69 -13.85 -21.05 20.57
CA ALA A 69 -15.22 -21.18 20.08
C ALA A 69 -16.24 -20.63 21.10
N LEU A 70 -16.07 -20.94 22.39
CA LEU A 70 -16.90 -20.38 23.46
C LEU A 70 -16.75 -18.86 23.61
N ALA A 71 -15.53 -18.33 23.50
CA ALA A 71 -15.27 -16.88 23.52
C ALA A 71 -15.96 -16.17 22.34
N LEU A 72 -15.90 -16.75 21.13
CA LEU A 72 -16.59 -16.23 19.95
C LEU A 72 -18.13 -16.32 20.11
N ARG A 73 -18.64 -17.39 20.71
CA ARG A 73 -20.08 -17.55 20.98
C ARG A 73 -20.61 -16.44 21.89
N ARG A 74 -19.86 -16.05 22.94
CA ARG A 74 -20.23 -14.95 23.85
C ARG A 74 -20.29 -13.58 23.17
N LYS A 75 -19.61 -13.39 22.02
CA LYS A 75 -19.64 -12.14 21.22
C LYS A 75 -20.83 -12.08 20.27
N ASP A 76 -21.64 -13.11 20.19
CA ASP A 76 -22.89 -13.21 19.41
C ASP A 76 -22.75 -12.75 17.94
N PHE A 77 -21.74 -13.29 17.25
CA PHE A 77 -21.56 -13.00 15.83
C PHE A 77 -22.65 -13.66 14.98
N GLN A 78 -23.39 -12.89 14.20
CA GLN A 78 -24.43 -13.37 13.30
C GLN A 78 -23.87 -13.87 11.97
N LYS A 79 -22.68 -13.43 11.59
CA LYS A 79 -22.03 -13.77 10.31
C LYS A 79 -20.52 -13.90 10.48
N ALA A 80 -19.93 -14.91 9.84
CA ALA A 80 -18.49 -15.09 9.72
C ALA A 80 -18.09 -15.23 8.24
N VAL A 81 -17.07 -14.45 7.83
CA VAL A 81 -16.42 -14.58 6.51
C VAL A 81 -15.02 -15.17 6.73
N LEU A 82 -14.76 -16.33 6.14
CA LEU A 82 -13.55 -17.10 6.34
C LEU A 82 -12.61 -16.94 5.14
N LEU A 83 -11.71 -15.97 5.24
CA LEU A 83 -10.67 -15.72 4.21
C LEU A 83 -9.60 -16.82 4.25
N GLN A 84 -9.34 -17.41 5.43
CA GLN A 84 -8.46 -18.56 5.57
C GLN A 84 -9.18 -19.86 5.17
N ASN A 85 -8.52 -20.70 4.35
CA ASN A 85 -9.11 -21.95 3.85
C ASN A 85 -8.99 -23.15 4.79
N ALA A 86 -8.25 -23.07 5.90
CA ALA A 86 -8.04 -24.17 6.81
C ALA A 86 -9.36 -24.73 7.37
N PHE A 87 -9.46 -26.07 7.47
CA PHE A 87 -10.58 -26.79 8.10
C PHE A 87 -10.90 -26.25 9.51
N GLU A 88 -9.85 -26.01 10.29
CA GLU A 88 -9.94 -25.46 11.65
C GLU A 88 -10.73 -24.15 11.73
N ALA A 89 -10.58 -23.27 10.76
CA ALA A 89 -11.29 -21.98 10.75
C ALA A 89 -12.82 -22.18 10.65
N ALA A 90 -13.26 -23.11 9.81
CA ALA A 90 -14.68 -23.45 9.69
C ALA A 90 -15.19 -24.19 10.93
N LEU A 91 -14.41 -25.12 11.48
CA LEU A 91 -14.77 -25.86 12.67
C LEU A 91 -14.98 -24.95 13.88
N ILE A 92 -14.06 -24.04 14.15
CA ILE A 92 -14.15 -23.10 15.29
C ILE A 92 -15.41 -22.23 15.16
N THR A 93 -15.69 -21.70 13.97
CA THR A 93 -16.87 -20.84 13.75
C THR A 93 -18.19 -21.62 13.80
N ALA A 94 -18.19 -22.90 13.41
CA ALA A 94 -19.34 -23.80 13.57
C ALA A 94 -19.59 -24.15 15.04
N LEU A 95 -18.55 -24.48 15.80
CA LEU A 95 -18.64 -24.77 17.26
C LEU A 95 -19.05 -23.51 18.05
N ALA A 96 -18.65 -22.31 17.58
CA ALA A 96 -19.12 -21.05 18.15
C ALA A 96 -20.62 -20.78 17.91
N GLY A 97 -21.26 -21.58 17.06
CA GLY A 97 -22.68 -21.43 16.74
C GLY A 97 -23.00 -20.22 15.86
N ILE A 98 -22.03 -19.70 15.10
CA ILE A 98 -22.27 -18.53 14.23
C ILE A 98 -23.23 -18.95 13.11
N PRO A 99 -24.42 -18.30 12.98
CA PRO A 99 -25.47 -18.76 12.08
C PRO A 99 -25.05 -18.79 10.62
N GLU A 100 -24.38 -17.74 10.14
CA GLU A 100 -23.96 -17.59 8.75
C GLU A 100 -22.43 -17.68 8.64
N ARG A 101 -21.95 -18.72 7.97
CA ARG A 101 -20.52 -19.04 7.82
C ARG A 101 -20.19 -19.18 6.34
N ILE A 102 -19.44 -18.19 5.79
CA ILE A 102 -19.16 -18.04 4.36
C ILE A 102 -17.69 -18.29 4.10
N GLY A 103 -17.36 -19.09 3.10
CA GLY A 103 -15.98 -19.35 2.69
C GLY A 103 -15.91 -20.27 1.48
N TYR A 104 -14.72 -20.43 0.91
CA TYR A 104 -14.48 -21.44 -0.12
C TYR A 104 -14.64 -22.86 0.46
N GLY A 105 -15.34 -23.71 -0.24
CA GLY A 105 -15.56 -25.13 0.11
C GLY A 105 -14.33 -25.99 -0.19
N ARG A 106 -13.15 -25.62 0.37
CA ARG A 106 -11.87 -26.32 0.19
C ARG A 106 -11.49 -27.11 1.46
N ASP A 107 -10.48 -27.94 1.32
CA ASP A 107 -9.83 -28.65 2.42
C ASP A 107 -10.83 -29.46 3.29
N GLY A 108 -11.88 -30.00 2.66
CA GLY A 108 -12.90 -30.84 3.29
C GLY A 108 -13.88 -30.11 4.20
N ARG A 109 -13.88 -28.76 4.27
CA ARG A 109 -14.66 -27.98 5.23
C ARG A 109 -16.06 -27.54 4.75
N GLY A 110 -16.44 -27.89 3.50
CA GLY A 110 -17.68 -27.39 2.88
C GLY A 110 -18.93 -27.63 3.72
N PHE A 111 -19.05 -28.78 4.41
CA PHE A 111 -20.19 -29.11 5.24
C PHE A 111 -20.30 -28.30 6.55
N LEU A 112 -19.22 -27.65 6.99
CA LEU A 112 -19.20 -26.74 8.14
C LEU A 112 -19.63 -25.31 7.78
N LEU A 113 -19.68 -25.00 6.49
CA LEU A 113 -20.08 -23.68 5.98
C LEU A 113 -21.57 -23.66 5.65
N THR A 114 -22.25 -22.57 5.96
CA THR A 114 -23.65 -22.35 5.53
C THR A 114 -23.72 -21.86 4.09
N THR A 115 -22.69 -21.11 3.66
CA THR A 115 -22.48 -20.70 2.26
C THR A 115 -21.11 -21.20 1.82
N SER A 116 -21.12 -22.44 1.29
CA SER A 116 -19.92 -23.09 0.76
C SER A 116 -19.69 -22.67 -0.70
N VAL A 117 -18.78 -21.71 -0.94
CA VAL A 117 -18.49 -21.21 -2.28
C VAL A 117 -17.58 -22.18 -3.03
N PRO A 118 -17.95 -22.62 -4.26
CA PRO A 118 -17.07 -23.46 -5.07
C PRO A 118 -15.79 -22.73 -5.46
N CYS A 119 -14.63 -23.39 -5.26
CA CYS A 119 -13.33 -22.91 -5.71
C CYS A 119 -12.87 -23.69 -6.95
N LEU A 120 -13.02 -23.11 -8.13
CA LEU A 120 -12.68 -23.73 -9.40
C LEU A 120 -11.18 -23.58 -9.71
N GLY A 121 -10.71 -24.24 -10.77
CA GLY A 121 -9.31 -24.15 -11.22
C GLY A 121 -8.90 -22.72 -11.56
N GLU A 122 -9.77 -21.97 -12.25
CA GLU A 122 -9.56 -20.56 -12.59
C GLU A 122 -9.38 -19.64 -11.37
N ASP A 123 -10.10 -19.89 -10.27
CA ASP A 123 -9.98 -19.12 -9.04
C ASP A 123 -8.57 -19.25 -8.42
N ARG A 124 -7.91 -20.39 -8.62
CA ARG A 124 -6.56 -20.65 -8.09
C ARG A 124 -5.45 -20.05 -8.94
N GLN A 125 -5.75 -19.73 -10.21
CA GLN A 125 -4.79 -19.17 -11.17
C GLN A 125 -4.80 -17.64 -11.18
N MET A 126 -5.75 -17.00 -10.48
CA MET A 126 -5.80 -15.55 -10.40
C MET A 126 -4.92 -15.01 -9.28
N HIS A 127 -4.57 -13.73 -9.37
CA HIS A 127 -3.85 -13.03 -8.30
C HIS A 127 -4.58 -13.15 -6.97
N HIS A 128 -3.85 -13.42 -5.87
CA HIS A 128 -4.46 -13.72 -4.56
C HIS A 128 -5.36 -12.60 -4.03
N SER A 129 -5.08 -11.33 -4.27
CA SER A 129 -6.02 -10.25 -3.92
C SER A 129 -7.36 -10.41 -4.64
N ARG A 130 -7.33 -10.82 -5.91
CA ARG A 130 -8.54 -11.08 -6.69
C ARG A 130 -9.27 -12.34 -6.23
N TYR A 131 -8.52 -13.37 -5.81
CA TYR A 131 -9.08 -14.58 -5.22
C TYR A 131 -9.98 -14.30 -4.01
N TYR A 132 -9.54 -13.43 -3.08
CA TYR A 132 -10.36 -13.06 -1.93
C TYR A 132 -11.57 -12.21 -2.29
N LEU A 133 -11.45 -11.31 -3.26
CA LEU A 133 -12.58 -10.55 -3.79
C LEU A 133 -13.60 -11.45 -4.49
N ARG A 134 -13.12 -12.43 -5.26
CA ARG A 134 -13.96 -13.41 -5.98
C ARG A 134 -14.80 -14.26 -5.03
N LEU A 135 -14.29 -14.59 -3.84
CA LEU A 135 -15.07 -15.23 -2.79
C LEU A 135 -16.33 -14.41 -2.46
N LEU A 136 -16.18 -13.10 -2.27
CA LEU A 136 -17.27 -12.21 -1.89
C LEU A 136 -18.29 -12.00 -3.03
N GLU A 137 -17.81 -11.96 -4.27
CA GLU A 137 -18.67 -11.91 -5.46
C GLU A 137 -19.51 -13.18 -5.60
N LYS A 138 -18.88 -14.36 -5.54
CA LYS A 138 -19.58 -15.65 -5.64
C LYS A 138 -20.52 -15.91 -4.46
N ALA A 139 -20.24 -15.32 -3.30
CA ALA A 139 -21.11 -15.36 -2.14
C ALA A 139 -22.22 -14.28 -2.18
N GLU A 140 -22.31 -13.51 -3.27
CA GLU A 140 -23.29 -12.42 -3.48
C GLU A 140 -23.26 -11.32 -2.41
N ILE A 141 -22.14 -11.22 -1.66
CA ILE A 141 -21.95 -10.15 -0.66
C ILE A 141 -21.69 -8.81 -1.34
N ILE A 142 -20.91 -8.83 -2.42
CA ILE A 142 -20.60 -7.65 -3.23
C ILE A 142 -21.18 -7.83 -4.64
N LYS A 143 -21.79 -6.74 -5.17
CA LYS A 143 -22.42 -6.73 -6.49
C LYS A 143 -21.74 -5.69 -7.38
N GLY A 144 -21.62 -5.97 -8.66
CA GLY A 144 -21.06 -5.05 -9.66
C GLY A 144 -19.53 -5.07 -9.76
N LYS A 145 -18.98 -4.17 -10.60
CA LYS A 145 -17.52 -4.05 -10.77
C LYS A 145 -16.91 -3.37 -9.55
N ILE A 146 -15.94 -4.06 -8.92
CA ILE A 146 -15.13 -3.46 -7.87
C ILE A 146 -14.26 -2.38 -8.51
N ALA A 147 -14.32 -1.18 -7.95
CA ALA A 147 -13.49 -0.07 -8.40
C ALA A 147 -11.99 -0.41 -8.27
N LYS A 148 -11.18 -0.02 -9.26
CA LYS A 148 -9.73 -0.36 -9.32
C LYS A 148 -8.97 -0.01 -8.04
N ASN A 149 -9.34 1.04 -7.37
CA ASN A 149 -8.71 1.52 -6.13
C ASN A 149 -9.12 0.75 -4.87
N ILE A 150 -10.28 0.08 -4.81
CA ILE A 150 -10.61 -0.90 -3.77
C ILE A 150 -9.74 -2.15 -3.96
N ALA A 151 -9.38 -2.47 -5.21
CA ALA A 151 -8.61 -3.66 -5.53
C ALA A 151 -7.12 -3.59 -5.13
N ALA A 152 -6.58 -2.42 -4.81
CA ALA A 152 -5.19 -2.28 -4.37
C ALA A 152 -5.05 -2.47 -2.85
N PRO A 153 -4.14 -3.33 -2.37
CA PRO A 153 -3.80 -3.41 -0.95
C PRO A 153 -3.27 -2.09 -0.41
N TRP A 154 -3.61 -1.78 0.83
CA TRP A 154 -3.19 -0.55 1.48
C TRP A 154 -3.08 -0.73 2.98
N ILE A 155 -1.92 -0.37 3.58
CA ILE A 155 -1.70 -0.31 5.03
C ILE A 155 -1.89 1.13 5.48
N TYR A 156 -2.81 1.34 6.41
CA TYR A 156 -3.02 2.65 7.01
C TYR A 156 -1.96 2.90 8.08
N LEU A 157 -1.11 3.91 7.86
CA LEU A 157 -0.13 4.40 8.81
C LEU A 157 -0.53 5.79 9.29
N GLU A 158 -0.48 6.02 10.59
CA GLU A 158 -0.67 7.35 11.17
C GLU A 158 0.53 8.25 10.85
N PHE A 159 0.30 9.54 10.84
CA PHE A 159 1.35 10.53 10.55
C PHE A 159 2.49 10.43 11.57
N GLU A 160 2.18 10.28 12.87
CA GLU A 160 3.13 10.14 13.95
C GLU A 160 4.05 8.91 13.80
N GLU A 161 3.54 7.80 13.27
CA GLU A 161 4.33 6.60 13.03
C GLU A 161 5.39 6.85 11.95
N ARG A 162 4.99 7.56 10.90
CA ARG A 162 5.91 7.96 9.84
C ARG A 162 6.94 8.99 10.31
N LEU A 163 6.52 9.96 11.13
CA LEU A 163 7.44 10.93 11.74
C LEU A 163 8.48 10.25 12.62
N LYS A 164 8.09 9.28 13.44
CA LYS A 164 9.01 8.51 14.30
C LYS A 164 10.03 7.74 13.44
N ALA A 165 9.55 7.03 12.40
CA ALA A 165 10.44 6.33 11.48
C ALA A 165 11.42 7.30 10.80
N ARG A 166 10.93 8.42 10.28
CA ARG A 166 11.76 9.48 9.67
C ARG A 166 12.80 10.04 10.63
N ALA A 167 12.41 10.34 11.89
CA ALA A 167 13.33 10.82 12.91
C ALA A 167 14.43 9.80 13.24
N SER A 168 14.09 8.51 13.26
CA SER A 168 15.06 7.42 13.45
C SER A 168 16.01 7.23 12.26
N MET A 169 15.68 7.79 11.10
CA MET A 169 16.51 7.80 9.89
C MET A 169 17.35 9.08 9.75
N ASN A 170 17.30 10.00 10.74
CA ASN A 170 18.12 11.20 10.72
C ASN A 170 19.62 10.84 10.63
N GLY A 171 20.36 11.54 9.78
CA GLY A 171 21.77 11.27 9.49
C GLY A 171 22.01 10.30 8.35
N LEU A 172 20.99 9.59 7.85
CA LEU A 172 21.11 8.79 6.65
C LEU A 172 21.11 9.68 5.39
N LYS A 173 22.07 9.45 4.51
CA LYS A 173 22.14 10.11 3.19
C LYS A 173 21.10 9.51 2.25
N ARG A 174 20.48 10.34 1.42
CA ARG A 174 19.52 9.87 0.41
C ARG A 174 20.20 9.65 -0.94
N PRO A 175 19.66 8.70 -1.74
CA PRO A 175 18.44 7.90 -1.48
C PRO A 175 18.64 6.86 -0.38
N VAL A 176 17.59 6.57 0.42
CA VAL A 176 17.60 5.46 1.39
C VAL A 176 16.91 4.25 0.77
N ILE A 177 17.66 3.19 0.58
CA ILE A 177 17.17 1.93 -0.02
C ILE A 177 16.93 0.89 1.07
N GLY A 178 15.69 0.41 1.16
CA GLY A 178 15.35 -0.72 1.99
C GLY A 178 15.75 -2.03 1.32
N LEU A 179 16.37 -2.95 2.04
CA LEU A 179 16.70 -4.30 1.57
C LEU A 179 16.02 -5.33 2.47
N ASN A 180 15.30 -6.28 1.90
CA ASN A 180 14.72 -7.40 2.65
C ASN A 180 15.21 -8.74 2.10
N PRO A 181 16.30 -9.28 2.65
CA PRO A 181 16.92 -10.52 2.19
C PRO A 181 16.18 -11.78 2.64
N GLY A 182 15.23 -11.65 3.58
CA GLY A 182 14.47 -12.75 4.15
C GLY A 182 13.37 -13.27 3.23
N ALA A 183 13.01 -14.55 3.44
CA ALA A 183 11.82 -15.17 2.89
C ALA A 183 11.36 -16.31 3.80
N ALA A 184 10.19 -16.15 4.44
CA ALA A 184 9.66 -17.12 5.39
C ALA A 184 9.18 -18.42 4.73
N PHE A 185 8.86 -18.39 3.44
CA PHE A 185 8.44 -19.58 2.68
C PHE A 185 9.54 -20.64 2.63
N GLY A 186 10.78 -20.24 2.39
CA GLY A 186 11.93 -21.14 2.30
C GLY A 186 13.12 -20.54 1.56
N PRO A 187 14.28 -21.23 1.58
CA PRO A 187 15.50 -20.76 0.94
C PRO A 187 15.37 -20.58 -0.57
N SER A 188 14.50 -21.34 -1.24
CA SER A 188 14.30 -21.26 -2.70
C SER A 188 13.87 -19.88 -3.24
N LYS A 189 13.40 -18.99 -2.35
CA LYS A 189 13.02 -17.60 -2.68
C LYS A 189 14.11 -16.59 -2.34
N ARG A 190 15.24 -17.01 -1.75
CA ARG A 190 16.24 -16.09 -1.23
C ARG A 190 17.29 -15.78 -2.29
N TRP A 191 17.40 -14.52 -2.64
CA TRP A 191 18.56 -14.01 -3.38
C TRP A 191 19.80 -14.08 -2.47
N PRO A 192 21.01 -14.42 -2.98
CA PRO A 192 22.20 -14.57 -2.17
C PRO A 192 22.51 -13.33 -1.33
N HIS A 193 22.87 -13.52 -0.07
CA HIS A 193 23.23 -12.41 0.84
C HIS A 193 24.43 -11.61 0.33
N SER A 194 25.41 -12.28 -0.33
CA SER A 194 26.54 -11.63 -1.01
C SER A 194 26.08 -10.63 -2.06
N ARG A 195 25.01 -10.95 -2.80
CA ARG A 195 24.43 -10.06 -3.81
C ARG A 195 23.72 -8.85 -3.18
N PHE A 196 23.03 -9.05 -2.03
CA PHE A 196 22.49 -7.92 -1.26
C PHE A 196 23.60 -7.02 -0.74
N ARG A 197 24.74 -7.60 -0.32
CA ARG A 197 25.92 -6.83 0.11
C ARG A 197 26.54 -6.05 -1.06
N GLU A 198 26.73 -6.68 -2.22
CA GLU A 198 27.19 -6.00 -3.45
C GLU A 198 26.27 -4.81 -3.78
N LEU A 199 24.95 -5.02 -3.75
CA LEU A 199 23.98 -3.95 -3.98
C LEU A 199 24.12 -2.82 -2.95
N ALA A 200 24.31 -3.14 -1.66
CA ALA A 200 24.51 -2.14 -0.61
C ALA A 200 25.76 -1.28 -0.87
N LEU A 201 26.87 -1.89 -1.32
CA LEU A 201 28.09 -1.18 -1.72
C LEU A 201 27.86 -0.28 -2.93
N MET A 202 27.10 -0.72 -3.94
CA MET A 202 26.75 0.10 -5.10
C MET A 202 25.88 1.30 -4.71
N VAL A 203 24.87 1.09 -3.83
CA VAL A 203 24.01 2.18 -3.33
C VAL A 203 24.82 3.23 -2.56
N THR A 204 25.69 2.81 -1.65
CA THR A 204 26.48 3.75 -0.83
C THR A 204 27.62 4.40 -1.62
N GLY A 205 28.26 3.67 -2.53
CA GLY A 205 29.40 4.14 -3.33
C GLY A 205 28.99 4.99 -4.53
N GLU A 206 28.03 4.50 -5.35
CA GLU A 206 27.68 5.15 -6.62
C GLU A 206 26.54 6.18 -6.48
N LEU A 207 25.54 5.90 -5.61
CA LEU A 207 24.44 6.85 -5.38
C LEU A 207 24.70 7.80 -4.21
N GLY A 208 25.77 7.56 -3.42
CA GLY A 208 26.03 8.31 -2.19
C GLY A 208 24.90 8.19 -1.15
N GLY A 209 24.06 7.19 -1.30
CA GLY A 209 22.86 6.96 -0.48
C GLY A 209 23.14 6.13 0.77
N SER A 210 22.08 5.67 1.42
CA SER A 210 22.13 4.79 2.59
C SER A 210 21.26 3.55 2.39
N VAL A 211 21.54 2.50 3.19
CA VAL A 211 20.84 1.23 3.11
C VAL A 211 20.26 0.85 4.48
N LEU A 212 19.00 0.43 4.51
CA LEU A 212 18.35 -0.19 5.66
C LEU A 212 18.06 -1.65 5.37
N VAL A 213 18.63 -2.57 6.14
CA VAL A 213 18.38 -4.00 5.98
C VAL A 213 17.34 -4.45 7.00
N PHE A 214 16.22 -4.95 6.49
CA PHE A 214 15.10 -5.47 7.27
C PHE A 214 15.18 -6.99 7.41
N GLY A 215 14.54 -7.52 8.44
CA GLY A 215 14.45 -8.96 8.68
C GLY A 215 13.89 -9.27 10.05
N SER A 216 13.52 -10.53 10.26
CA SER A 216 13.17 -11.07 11.57
C SER A 216 14.41 -11.25 12.46
N GLU A 217 14.20 -11.55 13.75
CA GLU A 217 15.32 -11.89 14.66
C GLU A 217 16.14 -13.08 14.15
N LYS A 218 15.51 -14.06 13.49
CA LYS A 218 16.20 -15.22 12.89
C LYS A 218 17.13 -14.85 11.72
N GLU A 219 16.90 -13.70 11.09
CA GLU A 219 17.64 -13.20 9.93
C GLU A 219 18.69 -12.16 10.32
N LYS A 220 18.82 -11.85 11.62
CA LYS A 220 19.72 -10.81 12.15
C LYS A 220 21.17 -11.01 11.75
N SER A 221 21.70 -12.21 11.92
CA SER A 221 23.10 -12.52 11.54
C SER A 221 23.38 -12.25 10.06
N ALA A 222 22.47 -12.67 9.18
CA ALA A 222 22.60 -12.43 7.74
C ALA A 222 22.50 -10.93 7.39
N ALA A 223 21.59 -10.21 8.04
CA ALA A 223 21.46 -8.77 7.84
C ALA A 223 22.68 -7.99 8.34
N GLU A 224 23.29 -8.40 9.47
CA GLU A 224 24.53 -7.83 10.00
C GLU A 224 25.73 -8.10 9.08
N GLU A 225 25.77 -9.29 8.46
CA GLU A 225 26.80 -9.61 7.45
C GLU A 225 26.69 -8.71 6.22
N ILE A 226 25.47 -8.43 5.75
CA ILE A 226 25.25 -7.54 4.60
C ILE A 226 25.78 -6.14 4.87
N VAL A 227 25.56 -5.57 6.06
CA VAL A 227 25.94 -4.18 6.38
C VAL A 227 27.36 -4.03 6.91
N ARG A 228 28.05 -5.11 7.26
CA ARG A 228 29.33 -5.07 7.95
C ARG A 228 30.37 -4.26 7.17
N GLY A 229 30.93 -3.20 7.81
CA GLY A 229 31.96 -2.35 7.25
C GLY A 229 31.49 -1.46 6.07
N ILE A 230 30.20 -1.28 5.89
CA ILE A 230 29.66 -0.37 4.87
C ILE A 230 29.12 0.87 5.60
N GLU A 231 29.77 2.03 5.39
CA GLU A 231 29.28 3.32 5.89
C GLU A 231 27.93 3.66 5.26
N GLY A 232 26.96 4.11 6.07
CA GLY A 232 25.62 4.40 5.59
C GLY A 232 24.68 3.19 5.47
N ALA A 233 25.15 1.96 5.81
CA ALA A 233 24.31 0.78 5.86
C ALA A 233 23.98 0.37 7.30
N VAL A 234 22.68 0.20 7.61
CA VAL A 234 22.19 -0.10 8.96
C VAL A 234 21.28 -1.32 8.94
N SER A 235 21.47 -2.26 9.90
CA SER A 235 20.58 -3.40 10.10
C SER A 235 19.49 -3.06 11.12
N LEU A 236 18.24 -3.22 10.69
CA LEU A 236 17.04 -3.16 11.53
C LEU A 236 16.43 -4.56 11.76
N ALA A 237 17.10 -5.62 11.34
CA ALA A 237 16.62 -6.99 11.54
C ALA A 237 16.47 -7.32 13.03
N GLY A 238 15.29 -7.82 13.42
CA GLY A 238 14.90 -8.09 14.80
C GLY A 238 14.64 -6.86 15.67
N LYS A 239 14.74 -5.65 15.12
CA LYS A 239 14.59 -4.39 15.90
C LYS A 239 13.25 -3.66 15.64
N THR A 240 12.39 -4.21 14.81
CA THR A 240 11.12 -3.59 14.44
C THR A 240 9.95 -4.54 14.63
N THR A 241 8.85 -4.03 15.14
CA THR A 241 7.54 -4.66 14.99
C THR A 241 7.10 -4.62 13.52
N LEU A 242 6.08 -5.37 13.15
CA LEU A 242 5.58 -5.37 11.76
C LEU A 242 5.05 -3.98 11.35
N ARG A 243 4.49 -3.23 12.31
CA ARG A 243 3.97 -1.88 12.07
C ARG A 243 5.08 -0.85 11.90
N GLU A 244 6.11 -0.92 12.73
CA GLU A 244 7.32 -0.10 12.58
C GLU A 244 8.05 -0.42 11.27
N LEU A 245 8.15 -1.70 10.89
CA LEU A 245 8.68 -2.11 9.58
C LEU A 245 7.93 -1.40 8.44
N ALA A 246 6.60 -1.39 8.48
CA ALA A 246 5.78 -0.71 7.47
C ALA A 246 6.07 0.81 7.44
N ALA A 247 6.23 1.45 8.62
CA ALA A 247 6.58 2.85 8.73
C ALA A 247 7.98 3.14 8.17
N PHE A 248 9.00 2.36 8.51
CA PHE A 248 10.35 2.51 7.94
C PHE A 248 10.37 2.31 6.43
N ILE A 249 9.71 1.27 5.92
CA ILE A 249 9.61 1.03 4.48
C ILE A 249 8.93 2.22 3.78
N SER A 250 7.89 2.80 4.36
CA SER A 250 7.20 3.96 3.77
C SER A 250 8.09 5.20 3.63
N GLU A 251 9.14 5.29 4.45
CA GLU A 251 10.13 6.38 4.43
C GLU A 251 11.36 6.07 3.57
N CYS A 252 11.51 4.86 3.02
CA CYS A 252 12.51 4.53 2.03
C CYS A 252 12.17 5.12 0.64
N ASP A 253 13.20 5.40 -0.16
CA ASP A 253 13.04 5.87 -1.53
C ASP A 253 12.72 4.74 -2.50
N ALA A 254 13.26 3.53 -2.22
CA ALA A 254 12.87 2.28 -2.85
C ALA A 254 13.08 1.10 -1.89
N LEU A 255 12.42 -0.03 -2.18
CA LEU A 255 12.60 -1.30 -1.46
C LEU A 255 13.04 -2.38 -2.46
N VAL A 256 14.08 -3.13 -2.12
CA VAL A 256 14.44 -4.38 -2.82
C VAL A 256 14.08 -5.54 -1.92
N SER A 257 13.26 -6.46 -2.40
CA SER A 257 12.78 -7.58 -1.58
C SER A 257 12.64 -8.86 -2.40
N ASN A 258 13.02 -9.98 -1.79
CA ASN A 258 12.53 -11.27 -2.26
C ASN A 258 11.00 -11.32 -2.20
N ASP A 259 10.38 -12.28 -2.93
CA ASP A 259 8.94 -12.59 -2.79
C ASP A 259 8.63 -13.03 -1.34
N SER A 260 8.26 -12.06 -0.52
CA SER A 260 8.11 -12.20 0.94
C SER A 260 7.04 -11.27 1.50
N GLY A 261 6.73 -11.41 2.79
CA GLY A 261 5.79 -10.51 3.48
C GLY A 261 6.17 -9.03 3.38
N ALA A 262 7.45 -8.69 3.48
CA ALA A 262 7.94 -7.32 3.39
C ALA A 262 7.76 -6.71 1.99
N MET A 263 7.85 -7.51 0.92
CA MET A 263 7.51 -7.10 -0.44
C MET A 263 6.06 -6.58 -0.50
N HIS A 264 5.13 -7.34 0.07
CA HIS A 264 3.71 -6.95 0.09
C HIS A 264 3.47 -5.70 0.94
N VAL A 265 4.16 -5.59 2.08
CA VAL A 265 4.13 -4.36 2.90
C VAL A 265 4.63 -3.18 2.08
N GLY A 266 5.73 -3.32 1.33
CA GLY A 266 6.34 -2.26 0.54
C GLY A 266 5.37 -1.59 -0.44
N TYR A 267 4.71 -2.38 -1.27
CA TYR A 267 3.74 -1.78 -2.20
C TYR A 267 2.46 -1.29 -1.50
N ALA A 268 2.08 -1.89 -0.37
CA ALA A 268 0.90 -1.48 0.38
C ALA A 268 1.10 -0.17 1.17
N VAL A 269 2.35 0.27 1.41
CA VAL A 269 2.66 1.60 1.94
C VAL A 269 3.09 2.60 0.86
N GLY A 270 3.04 2.20 -0.42
CA GLY A 270 3.33 3.07 -1.56
C GLY A 270 4.81 3.29 -1.85
N THR A 271 5.72 2.48 -1.32
CA THR A 271 7.16 2.55 -1.61
C THR A 271 7.46 1.92 -2.96
N PRO A 272 8.23 2.57 -3.85
CA PRO A 272 8.72 1.95 -5.09
C PRO A 272 9.44 0.64 -4.79
N LEU A 273 9.15 -0.40 -5.55
CA LEU A 273 9.58 -1.76 -5.22
C LEU A 273 10.28 -2.43 -6.40
N VAL A 274 11.44 -3.05 -6.11
CA VAL A 274 12.09 -4.04 -6.96
C VAL A 274 11.92 -5.41 -6.29
N ALA A 275 11.08 -6.25 -6.86
CA ALA A 275 10.71 -7.56 -6.35
C ALA A 275 11.47 -8.67 -7.08
N LEU A 276 12.14 -9.54 -6.31
CA LEU A 276 12.97 -10.64 -6.85
C LEU A 276 12.17 -11.95 -6.74
N PHE A 277 11.94 -12.57 -7.90
CA PHE A 277 11.19 -13.82 -8.01
C PHE A 277 12.05 -14.95 -8.54
N GLY A 278 11.86 -16.12 -7.98
CA GLY A 278 12.53 -17.36 -8.40
C GLY A 278 11.56 -18.53 -8.47
N SER A 279 11.34 -19.22 -7.35
CA SER A 279 10.52 -20.44 -7.28
C SER A 279 9.01 -20.22 -7.42
N THR A 280 8.52 -19.00 -7.46
CA THR A 280 7.09 -18.63 -7.47
C THR A 280 6.72 -17.80 -8.70
N GLU A 281 5.41 -17.59 -8.89
CA GLU A 281 4.86 -16.91 -10.06
C GLU A 281 4.34 -15.51 -9.70
N PRO A 282 4.94 -14.44 -10.28
CA PRO A 282 4.51 -13.06 -10.02
C PRO A 282 3.04 -12.80 -10.34
N ALA A 283 2.47 -13.47 -11.35
CA ALA A 283 1.06 -13.32 -11.69
C ALA A 283 0.10 -13.69 -10.53
N LEU A 284 0.54 -14.53 -9.58
CA LEU A 284 -0.26 -14.96 -8.44
C LEU A 284 -0.09 -14.05 -7.22
N THR A 285 1.13 -13.58 -6.96
CA THR A 285 1.49 -12.87 -5.71
C THR A 285 2.34 -11.63 -5.93
N GLY A 286 2.62 -11.24 -7.16
CA GLY A 286 3.49 -10.11 -7.47
C GLY A 286 2.89 -8.77 -7.06
N PRO A 287 3.71 -7.71 -7.03
CA PRO A 287 3.23 -6.37 -6.76
C PRO A 287 2.37 -5.85 -7.94
N PRO A 288 1.49 -4.86 -7.68
CA PRO A 288 0.70 -4.23 -8.74
C PRO A 288 1.61 -3.49 -9.74
N GLU A 289 1.02 -3.12 -10.90
CA GLU A 289 1.68 -2.31 -11.92
C GLU A 289 2.39 -1.07 -11.35
N GLY A 290 3.46 -0.64 -11.98
CA GLY A 290 4.31 0.46 -11.53
C GLY A 290 5.44 0.06 -10.58
N ASN A 291 5.59 -1.25 -10.30
CA ASN A 291 6.73 -1.81 -9.58
C ASN A 291 7.58 -2.68 -10.53
N VAL A 292 8.84 -2.86 -10.22
CA VAL A 292 9.74 -3.70 -11.02
C VAL A 292 9.74 -5.12 -10.47
N VAL A 293 9.57 -6.09 -11.35
CA VAL A 293 9.70 -7.52 -11.03
C VAL A 293 10.86 -8.10 -11.84
N ILE A 294 11.82 -8.68 -11.14
CA ILE A 294 12.96 -9.40 -11.76
C ILE A 294 12.77 -10.89 -11.54
N LYS A 295 12.68 -11.64 -12.62
CA LYS A 295 12.55 -13.10 -12.65
C LYS A 295 13.37 -13.64 -13.81
N LYS A 296 14.12 -14.71 -13.58
CA LYS A 296 14.85 -15.39 -14.66
C LYS A 296 14.03 -16.52 -15.23
N GLU A 297 13.93 -16.53 -16.55
CA GLU A 297 13.30 -17.62 -17.29
C GLU A 297 14.24 -18.83 -17.30
N ILE A 298 13.92 -19.83 -16.48
CA ILE A 298 14.63 -21.12 -16.46
C ILE A 298 13.61 -22.26 -16.45
N PRO A 299 13.94 -23.45 -16.99
CA PRO A 299 12.96 -24.52 -17.19
C PRO A 299 12.22 -25.00 -15.93
N CYS A 300 12.83 -24.88 -14.75
CA CYS A 300 12.23 -25.31 -13.49
C CYS A 300 11.47 -24.21 -12.74
N SER A 301 11.38 -22.97 -13.25
CA SER A 301 10.68 -21.85 -12.62
C SER A 301 9.39 -21.53 -13.38
N PRO A 302 8.24 -21.40 -12.66
CA PRO A 302 8.02 -21.54 -11.21
C PRO A 302 7.89 -22.99 -10.76
N CYS A 303 8.59 -23.40 -9.71
CA CYS A 303 8.49 -24.76 -9.17
C CYS A 303 7.66 -24.89 -7.89
N PHE A 304 7.37 -23.78 -7.20
CA PHE A 304 6.61 -23.69 -5.94
C PHE A 304 7.18 -24.54 -4.78
N ARG A 305 8.47 -24.90 -4.84
CA ARG A 305 9.14 -25.70 -3.81
C ARG A 305 9.78 -24.79 -2.76
N ARG A 306 9.79 -25.23 -1.51
CA ARG A 306 10.46 -24.51 -0.41
C ARG A 306 11.97 -24.60 -0.49
N GLU A 307 12.46 -25.72 -1.02
CA GLU A 307 13.88 -26.02 -1.22
C GLU A 307 14.14 -26.26 -2.70
N CYS A 308 15.29 -25.83 -3.18
CA CYS A 308 15.66 -25.99 -4.58
C CYS A 308 16.09 -27.44 -4.87
N ALA A 309 15.39 -28.11 -5.76
CA ALA A 309 15.74 -29.47 -6.18
C ALA A 309 17.05 -29.53 -6.99
N ALA A 310 17.41 -28.43 -7.67
CA ALA A 310 18.66 -28.33 -8.44
C ALA A 310 19.89 -28.13 -7.55
N ALA A 311 19.70 -27.73 -6.28
CA ALA A 311 20.79 -27.57 -5.32
C ALA A 311 21.51 -28.89 -4.95
N GLY A 312 20.96 -30.06 -5.37
CA GLY A 312 21.56 -31.38 -5.17
C GLY A 312 21.93 -31.72 -3.73
N HIS A 313 22.04 -33.01 -3.39
CA HIS A 313 22.50 -33.46 -2.05
C HIS A 313 23.99 -33.15 -1.76
N ARG A 314 24.64 -32.32 -2.58
CA ARG A 314 26.06 -31.98 -2.47
C ARG A 314 26.25 -30.47 -2.34
N THR A 315 26.66 -30.02 -1.17
CA THR A 315 27.46 -28.81 -0.81
C THR A 315 27.31 -27.49 -1.58
N SER A 316 26.60 -27.43 -2.71
CA SER A 316 26.35 -26.21 -3.47
C SER A 316 24.93 -25.72 -3.14
N GLN A 317 24.86 -24.62 -2.38
CA GLN A 317 23.61 -23.91 -2.03
C GLN A 317 23.08 -23.08 -3.23
N SER A 318 23.44 -23.43 -4.48
CA SER A 318 23.07 -22.70 -5.68
C SER A 318 21.58 -22.84 -5.96
N ILE A 319 20.92 -21.70 -6.14
CA ILE A 319 19.50 -21.57 -6.53
C ILE A 319 19.48 -20.87 -7.90
N PRO A 320 19.53 -21.61 -9.01
CA PRO A 320 19.81 -21.04 -10.34
C PRO A 320 18.91 -19.88 -10.75
N CYS A 321 17.62 -19.91 -10.37
CA CYS A 321 16.70 -18.81 -10.66
C CYS A 321 17.01 -17.53 -9.88
N MET A 322 17.59 -17.63 -8.69
CA MET A 322 17.99 -16.49 -7.87
C MET A 322 19.42 -16.07 -8.15
N ASP A 323 20.33 -17.02 -8.30
CA ASP A 323 21.75 -16.76 -8.59
C ASP A 323 21.93 -16.10 -9.97
N GLY A 324 21.04 -16.38 -10.91
CA GLY A 324 21.00 -15.76 -12.23
C GLY A 324 20.65 -14.26 -12.23
N ILE A 325 20.12 -13.73 -11.11
CA ILE A 325 19.84 -12.29 -10.97
C ILE A 325 21.14 -11.61 -10.51
N SER A 326 21.69 -10.69 -11.30
CA SER A 326 22.91 -9.96 -10.96
C SER A 326 22.64 -8.74 -10.10
N SER A 327 23.64 -8.32 -9.30
CA SER A 327 23.56 -7.12 -8.47
C SER A 327 23.45 -5.85 -9.31
N SER A 328 24.10 -5.80 -10.49
CA SER A 328 24.02 -4.67 -11.42
C SER A 328 22.62 -4.52 -12.01
N GLU A 329 21.95 -5.62 -12.41
CA GLU A 329 20.58 -5.60 -12.91
C GLU A 329 19.61 -5.08 -11.85
N VAL A 330 19.75 -5.50 -10.59
CA VAL A 330 18.94 -5.01 -9.47
C VAL A 330 19.23 -3.54 -9.18
N PHE A 331 20.52 -3.14 -9.24
CA PHE A 331 20.91 -1.73 -9.05
C PHE A 331 20.34 -0.81 -10.12
N ASP A 332 20.35 -1.22 -11.40
CA ASP A 332 19.74 -0.46 -12.49
C ASP A 332 18.23 -0.35 -12.31
N ALA A 333 17.59 -1.42 -11.84
CA ALA A 333 16.17 -1.39 -11.49
C ALA A 333 15.89 -0.44 -10.31
N VAL A 334 16.76 -0.40 -9.30
CA VAL A 334 16.66 0.58 -8.19
C VAL A 334 16.75 2.00 -8.75
N LYS A 335 17.80 2.32 -9.55
CA LYS A 335 17.96 3.66 -10.16
C LYS A 335 16.71 4.10 -10.93
N SER A 336 16.15 3.20 -11.75
CA SER A 336 14.95 3.50 -12.54
C SER A 336 13.68 3.67 -11.69
N SER A 337 13.65 3.08 -10.50
CA SER A 337 12.51 3.15 -9.56
C SER A 337 12.58 4.38 -8.65
N LEU A 338 13.74 5.06 -8.57
CA LEU A 338 13.89 6.22 -7.69
C LEU A 338 13.02 7.38 -8.16
N PRO A 339 12.24 7.97 -7.25
CA PRO A 339 11.46 9.16 -7.55
C PRO A 339 12.43 10.32 -7.88
N SER A 340 12.26 10.94 -9.04
CA SER A 340 13.16 12.02 -9.52
C SER A 340 12.44 13.29 -9.92
N LYS A 341 11.13 13.24 -10.10
CA LYS A 341 10.34 14.41 -10.55
C LYS A 341 9.68 15.09 -9.36
N ARG A 342 9.70 16.39 -9.34
CA ARG A 342 9.00 17.20 -8.36
C ARG A 342 7.62 17.59 -8.87
N ALA A 343 6.63 17.72 -7.99
CA ALA A 343 5.28 18.10 -8.38
C ALA A 343 4.70 19.17 -7.45
N VAL A 344 3.79 19.93 -7.98
CA VAL A 344 2.82 20.69 -7.19
C VAL A 344 1.47 20.04 -7.43
N PHE A 345 0.89 19.53 -6.34
CA PHE A 345 -0.46 18.98 -6.33
C PHE A 345 -1.46 20.07 -6.01
N PHE A 346 -2.59 20.01 -6.66
CA PHE A 346 -3.67 21.00 -6.48
C PHE A 346 -4.98 20.30 -6.16
N ASP A 347 -5.67 20.77 -5.14
CA ASP A 347 -7.10 20.50 -5.08
C ASP A 347 -7.82 21.24 -6.21
N ARG A 348 -9.01 20.76 -6.58
CA ARG A 348 -9.82 21.36 -7.64
C ARG A 348 -10.78 22.40 -7.09
N ASP A 349 -11.71 21.96 -6.26
CA ASP A 349 -12.85 22.74 -5.80
C ASP A 349 -12.43 23.65 -4.63
N GLY A 350 -12.50 24.96 -4.81
CA GLY A 350 -12.00 25.94 -3.86
C GLY A 350 -10.54 26.35 -4.08
N THR A 351 -9.78 25.66 -4.94
CA THR A 351 -8.36 25.95 -5.20
C THR A 351 -8.09 26.35 -6.66
N LEU A 352 -8.54 25.53 -7.63
CA LEU A 352 -8.40 25.83 -9.07
C LEU A 352 -9.65 26.48 -9.65
N CYS A 353 -10.79 26.19 -9.09
CA CYS A 353 -12.08 26.74 -9.46
C CYS A 353 -12.97 26.93 -8.22
N ARG A 354 -14.04 27.69 -8.38
CA ARG A 354 -15.05 27.89 -7.34
C ARG A 354 -15.64 26.55 -6.89
N ASN A 355 -15.87 26.42 -5.59
CA ASN A 355 -16.58 25.26 -5.05
C ASN A 355 -18.09 25.44 -5.23
N ALA A 356 -18.68 24.68 -6.15
CA ALA A 356 -20.09 24.74 -6.51
C ALA A 356 -20.93 23.57 -5.94
N ASN A 357 -20.49 22.91 -4.85
CA ASN A 357 -21.20 21.80 -4.21
C ASN A 357 -21.78 20.78 -5.21
N TYR A 358 -21.00 19.77 -5.59
CA TYR A 358 -21.36 18.74 -6.57
C TYR A 358 -21.56 19.29 -7.99
N MET A 359 -20.62 20.13 -8.45
CA MET A 359 -20.59 20.65 -9.82
C MET A 359 -20.83 19.53 -10.84
N SER A 360 -21.90 19.64 -11.64
CA SER A 360 -22.31 18.61 -12.60
C SER A 360 -22.54 19.13 -14.02
N ARG A 361 -22.37 20.44 -14.24
CA ARG A 361 -22.59 21.13 -15.53
C ARG A 361 -21.49 22.17 -15.75
N TRP A 362 -21.21 22.48 -17.01
CA TRP A 362 -20.23 23.50 -17.40
C TRP A 362 -20.62 24.91 -16.98
N GLU A 363 -21.91 25.20 -16.86
CA GLU A 363 -22.44 26.50 -16.42
C GLU A 363 -22.05 26.82 -14.96
N ASP A 364 -21.81 25.78 -14.15
CA ASP A 364 -21.38 25.90 -12.75
C ASP A 364 -19.86 25.97 -12.61
N PHE A 365 -19.11 25.82 -13.72
CA PHE A 365 -17.63 25.78 -13.72
C PHE A 365 -17.06 27.18 -13.85
N GLU A 366 -16.44 27.67 -12.78
CA GLU A 366 -15.83 29.00 -12.68
C GLU A 366 -14.35 28.89 -12.25
N PRO A 367 -13.41 28.86 -13.21
CA PRO A 367 -11.98 28.75 -12.91
C PRO A 367 -11.43 30.06 -12.34
N PHE A 368 -10.44 29.97 -11.46
CA PHE A 368 -9.72 31.13 -10.91
C PHE A 368 -8.61 31.57 -11.85
N ASP A 369 -8.95 32.22 -12.97
CA ASP A 369 -8.08 32.56 -14.07
C ASP A 369 -6.81 33.34 -13.64
N ASP A 370 -6.92 34.26 -12.67
CA ASP A 370 -5.77 35.04 -12.19
C ASP A 370 -4.69 34.16 -11.53
N GLY A 371 -5.12 33.14 -10.77
CA GLY A 371 -4.20 32.17 -10.18
C GLY A 371 -3.64 31.19 -11.21
N LEU A 372 -4.49 30.74 -12.14
CA LEU A 372 -4.11 29.76 -13.16
C LEU A 372 -3.05 30.31 -14.15
N ARG A 373 -2.99 31.62 -14.36
CA ARG A 373 -1.94 32.28 -15.18
C ARG A 373 -0.54 32.17 -14.59
N GLU A 374 -0.41 31.89 -13.30
CA GLU A 374 0.89 31.75 -12.63
C GLU A 374 1.48 30.33 -12.76
N LEU A 375 0.68 29.33 -13.12
CA LEU A 375 1.10 27.93 -13.16
C LEU A 375 2.25 27.60 -14.13
N PRO A 376 2.39 28.26 -15.31
CA PRO A 376 3.53 28.06 -16.20
C PRO A 376 4.88 28.26 -15.50
N ARG A 377 4.97 29.18 -14.55
CA ARG A 377 6.20 29.48 -13.78
C ARG A 377 6.67 28.27 -12.96
N LEU A 378 5.74 27.46 -12.44
CA LEU A 378 6.07 26.21 -11.75
C LEU A 378 6.62 25.17 -12.73
N LYS A 379 6.08 25.09 -13.94
CA LYS A 379 6.60 24.20 -14.99
C LYS A 379 8.00 24.61 -15.44
N GLU A 380 8.24 25.89 -15.62
CA GLU A 380 9.56 26.46 -15.92
C GLU A 380 10.58 26.15 -14.82
N ALA A 381 10.13 26.10 -13.54
CA ALA A 381 10.93 25.67 -12.40
C ALA A 381 11.08 24.13 -12.29
N GLY A 382 10.57 23.38 -13.26
CA GLY A 382 10.71 21.91 -13.37
C GLY A 382 9.71 21.10 -12.58
N PHE A 383 8.61 21.69 -12.08
CA PHE A 383 7.55 20.96 -11.40
C PHE A 383 6.54 20.36 -12.39
N LYS A 384 6.06 19.16 -12.06
CA LYS A 384 4.84 18.60 -12.63
C LYS A 384 3.62 19.21 -11.95
N LEU A 385 2.57 19.52 -12.72
CA LEU A 385 1.29 20.00 -12.19
C LEU A 385 0.31 18.84 -12.13
N ILE A 386 -0.20 18.53 -10.94
CA ILE A 386 -1.07 17.36 -10.74
C ILE A 386 -2.33 17.78 -9.98
N GLY A 387 -3.49 17.59 -10.60
CA GLY A 387 -4.76 17.78 -9.92
C GLY A 387 -5.16 16.56 -9.07
N ILE A 388 -5.67 16.79 -7.85
CA ILE A 388 -6.23 15.74 -6.99
C ILE A 388 -7.53 16.23 -6.33
N SER A 389 -8.63 15.51 -6.51
CA SER A 389 -9.94 15.97 -6.06
C SER A 389 -10.80 14.89 -5.42
N ASN A 390 -11.55 15.25 -4.37
CA ASN A 390 -12.56 14.40 -3.75
C ASN A 390 -13.92 14.59 -4.44
N GLN A 391 -14.40 13.58 -5.18
CA GLN A 391 -15.61 13.66 -6.01
C GLN A 391 -16.71 12.70 -5.57
N SER A 392 -17.16 12.83 -4.32
CA SER A 392 -18.20 11.97 -3.75
C SER A 392 -19.59 12.11 -4.42
N GLY A 393 -19.79 13.16 -5.21
CA GLY A 393 -20.99 13.31 -6.03
C GLY A 393 -21.22 12.16 -7.02
N ILE A 394 -20.12 11.47 -7.43
CA ILE A 394 -20.20 10.29 -8.30
C ILE A 394 -20.88 9.14 -7.54
N ALA A 395 -20.42 8.79 -6.35
CA ALA A 395 -21.02 7.74 -5.53
C ALA A 395 -22.47 8.05 -5.11
N ARG A 396 -22.80 9.34 -5.00
CA ARG A 396 -24.15 9.82 -4.67
C ARG A 396 -25.11 9.86 -5.88
N GLY A 397 -24.61 9.59 -7.10
CA GLY A 397 -25.38 9.71 -8.33
C GLY A 397 -25.72 11.15 -8.73
N LEU A 398 -25.09 12.16 -8.10
CA LEU A 398 -25.30 13.58 -8.35
C LEU A 398 -24.45 14.13 -9.49
N VAL A 399 -23.29 13.49 -9.75
CA VAL A 399 -22.32 13.90 -10.77
C VAL A 399 -21.95 12.70 -11.62
N LYS A 400 -21.95 12.88 -12.94
CA LYS A 400 -21.47 11.85 -13.87
C LYS A 400 -19.94 11.80 -13.85
N GLU A 401 -19.37 10.60 -13.82
CA GLU A 401 -17.92 10.41 -13.80
C GLU A 401 -17.25 11.00 -15.05
N GLU A 402 -17.93 10.93 -16.19
CA GLU A 402 -17.48 11.50 -17.46
C GLU A 402 -17.27 13.02 -17.34
N PHE A 403 -18.18 13.74 -16.67
CA PHE A 403 -18.03 15.17 -16.46
C PHE A 403 -16.81 15.51 -15.60
N VAL A 404 -16.54 14.72 -14.54
CA VAL A 404 -15.33 14.90 -13.72
C VAL A 404 -14.06 14.71 -14.55
N LYS A 405 -14.05 13.72 -15.45
CA LYS A 405 -12.94 13.48 -16.38
C LYS A 405 -12.78 14.61 -17.39
N GLU A 406 -13.88 15.15 -17.89
CA GLU A 406 -13.86 16.29 -18.82
C GLU A 406 -13.28 17.54 -18.18
N VAL A 407 -13.67 17.87 -16.93
CA VAL A 407 -13.10 19.01 -16.18
C VAL A 407 -11.61 18.79 -15.91
N GLY A 408 -11.18 17.58 -15.52
CA GLY A 408 -9.76 17.25 -15.42
C GLY A 408 -9.02 17.45 -16.75
N GLY A 409 -9.61 16.97 -17.86
CA GLY A 409 -9.11 17.15 -19.22
C GLY A 409 -9.02 18.63 -19.65
N TYR A 410 -9.91 19.48 -19.18
CA TYR A 410 -9.82 20.93 -19.40
C TYR A 410 -8.53 21.50 -18.80
N PHE A 411 -8.23 21.21 -17.52
CA PHE A 411 -7.01 21.67 -16.87
C PHE A 411 -5.76 21.12 -17.55
N MET A 412 -5.78 19.86 -17.98
CA MET A 412 -4.66 19.27 -18.71
C MET A 412 -4.39 19.98 -20.03
N ARG A 413 -5.43 20.22 -20.83
CA ARG A 413 -5.29 20.86 -22.15
C ARG A 413 -5.02 22.36 -22.08
N LYS A 414 -5.73 23.09 -21.22
CA LYS A 414 -5.68 24.56 -21.19
C LYS A 414 -4.58 25.11 -20.28
N HIS A 415 -4.29 24.43 -19.16
CA HIS A 415 -3.36 24.90 -18.14
C HIS A 415 -2.13 24.00 -17.96
N GLY A 416 -1.98 22.98 -18.84
CA GLY A 416 -0.78 22.15 -18.89
C GLY A 416 -0.58 21.23 -17.72
N PHE A 417 -1.65 20.80 -17.03
CA PHE A 417 -1.55 19.75 -16.01
C PHE A 417 -1.03 18.45 -16.63
N ASP A 418 -0.15 17.78 -15.92
CA ASP A 418 0.45 16.51 -16.37
C ASP A 418 -0.45 15.32 -16.06
N ALA A 419 -1.26 15.39 -14.99
CA ALA A 419 -2.23 14.37 -14.61
C ALA A 419 -3.34 14.97 -13.73
N PHE A 420 -4.47 14.24 -13.67
CA PHE A 420 -5.60 14.59 -12.80
C PHE A 420 -6.18 13.33 -12.16
N TYR A 421 -6.11 13.23 -10.82
CA TYR A 421 -6.65 12.13 -10.04
C TYR A 421 -7.90 12.58 -9.28
N TYR A 422 -8.86 11.69 -9.12
CA TYR A 422 -10.05 11.98 -8.32
C TYR A 422 -10.49 10.74 -7.53
N CYS A 423 -11.10 10.98 -6.37
CA CYS A 423 -11.74 9.96 -5.57
C CYS A 423 -13.24 9.96 -5.83
N PRO A 424 -13.83 8.94 -6.45
CA PRO A 424 -15.26 8.88 -6.76
C PRO A 424 -16.11 8.38 -5.58
N HIS A 425 -15.52 7.99 -4.45
CA HIS A 425 -16.17 7.25 -3.38
C HIS A 425 -16.97 8.13 -2.43
N HIS A 426 -17.99 7.52 -1.79
CA HIS A 426 -18.68 8.15 -0.66
C HIS A 426 -17.70 8.37 0.51
N PRO A 427 -17.88 9.41 1.34
CA PRO A 427 -17.02 9.60 2.53
C PRO A 427 -16.95 8.37 3.44
N ASP A 428 -18.06 7.65 3.57
CA ASP A 428 -18.19 6.47 4.45
C ASP A 428 -17.57 5.20 3.86
N ASP A 429 -17.11 5.22 2.60
CA ASP A 429 -16.44 4.07 1.96
C ASP A 429 -15.02 3.83 2.50
N LEU A 430 -14.49 4.73 3.31
CA LEU A 430 -13.17 4.66 3.95
C LEU A 430 -12.06 4.21 2.97
N CYS A 431 -12.12 4.72 1.75
CA CYS A 431 -11.18 4.37 0.69
C CYS A 431 -9.81 5.01 0.92
N SER A 432 -8.77 4.39 0.37
CA SER A 432 -7.39 4.90 0.48
C SER A 432 -7.11 6.14 -0.36
N CYS A 433 -7.97 6.46 -1.34
CA CYS A 433 -7.73 7.58 -2.27
C CYS A 433 -8.34 8.90 -1.80
N ARG A 434 -9.40 8.87 -0.98
CA ARG A 434 -10.06 10.10 -0.51
C ARG A 434 -9.19 10.85 0.46
N LYS A 435 -8.91 12.13 0.18
CA LYS A 435 -8.28 13.03 1.16
C LYS A 435 -9.14 13.08 2.45
N PRO A 436 -8.56 12.95 3.65
CA PRO A 436 -7.14 13.14 3.99
C PRO A 436 -6.20 11.95 3.75
N SER A 437 -6.67 10.82 3.23
CA SER A 437 -5.77 9.71 2.86
C SER A 437 -4.87 10.12 1.67
N PRO A 438 -3.58 9.74 1.68
CA PRO A 438 -2.60 10.18 0.67
C PRO A 438 -2.60 9.35 -0.63
N GLY A 439 -3.58 8.47 -0.83
CA GLY A 439 -3.55 7.47 -1.91
C GLY A 439 -3.47 8.07 -3.32
N MET A 440 -4.07 9.24 -3.58
CA MET A 440 -3.93 9.90 -4.88
C MET A 440 -2.51 10.42 -5.11
N LEU A 441 -1.83 10.96 -4.07
CA LEU A 441 -0.44 11.37 -4.16
C LEU A 441 0.50 10.18 -4.40
N TYR A 442 0.23 9.03 -3.76
CA TYR A 442 1.01 7.81 -4.00
C TYR A 442 0.76 7.22 -5.39
N SER A 443 -0.46 7.36 -5.93
CA SER A 443 -0.72 7.00 -7.32
C SER A 443 0.12 7.84 -8.28
N ALA A 444 0.18 9.14 -8.07
CA ALA A 444 1.02 10.04 -8.86
C ALA A 444 2.53 9.71 -8.72
N ARG A 445 3.00 9.40 -7.49
CA ARG A 445 4.38 8.93 -7.26
C ARG A 445 4.68 7.70 -8.11
N ARG A 446 3.83 6.68 -8.05
CA ARG A 446 3.99 5.43 -8.79
C ARG A 446 3.92 5.64 -10.30
N ASP A 447 2.91 6.38 -10.77
CA ASP A 447 2.61 6.50 -12.20
C ASP A 447 3.58 7.45 -12.92
N SER A 448 4.16 8.41 -12.20
CA SER A 448 4.97 9.49 -12.78
C SER A 448 6.36 9.68 -12.15
N GLY A 449 6.75 8.84 -11.18
CA GLY A 449 8.06 8.94 -10.50
C GLY A 449 8.19 10.21 -9.66
N ILE A 450 7.13 10.65 -8.97
CA ILE A 450 7.14 11.89 -8.19
C ILE A 450 7.85 11.69 -6.85
N ASP A 451 8.82 12.53 -6.55
CA ASP A 451 9.39 12.68 -5.22
C ASP A 451 8.48 13.57 -4.35
N LEU A 452 7.67 12.90 -3.53
CA LEU A 452 6.68 13.58 -2.69
C LEU A 452 7.31 14.51 -1.65
N ARG A 453 8.54 14.22 -1.17
CA ARG A 453 9.23 15.05 -0.17
C ARG A 453 9.72 16.38 -0.75
N ASN A 454 10.03 16.40 -2.03
CA ASN A 454 10.41 17.58 -2.78
C ASN A 454 9.24 18.15 -3.59
N SER A 455 8.01 17.82 -3.16
CA SER A 455 6.76 18.26 -3.79
C SER A 455 5.88 19.04 -2.81
N TYR A 456 4.92 19.75 -3.36
CA TYR A 456 3.98 20.59 -2.62
C TYR A 456 2.55 20.14 -2.90
N MET A 457 1.66 20.38 -1.94
CA MET A 457 0.22 20.28 -2.12
C MET A 457 -0.42 21.61 -1.75
N ILE A 458 -1.22 22.16 -2.66
CA ILE A 458 -2.01 23.36 -2.47
C ILE A 458 -3.49 22.97 -2.37
N GLY A 459 -4.16 23.39 -1.31
CA GLY A 459 -5.58 23.14 -1.12
C GLY A 459 -6.20 24.09 -0.11
N ASP A 460 -7.52 24.16 -0.09
CA ASP A 460 -8.32 25.08 0.74
C ASP A 460 -8.98 24.41 1.95
N SER A 461 -8.68 23.12 2.21
CA SER A 461 -9.27 22.36 3.29
C SER A 461 -8.25 21.65 4.18
N ALA A 462 -8.66 21.31 5.41
CA ALA A 462 -7.87 20.46 6.31
C ALA A 462 -7.49 19.12 5.67
N ALA A 463 -8.39 18.56 4.85
CA ALA A 463 -8.17 17.26 4.19
C ALA A 463 -6.99 17.31 3.22
N ASP A 464 -6.72 18.44 2.58
CA ASP A 464 -5.59 18.65 1.68
C ASP A 464 -4.27 18.68 2.44
N VAL A 465 -4.24 19.47 3.50
CA VAL A 465 -3.07 19.61 4.38
C VAL A 465 -2.70 18.26 5.00
N LEU A 466 -3.67 17.53 5.53
CA LEU A 466 -3.45 16.21 6.13
C LEU A 466 -2.99 15.18 5.10
N ALA A 467 -3.55 15.19 3.88
CA ALA A 467 -3.13 14.30 2.80
C ALA A 467 -1.67 14.58 2.38
N ALA A 468 -1.29 15.84 2.26
CA ALA A 468 0.09 16.25 1.97
C ALA A 468 1.06 15.73 3.04
N ARG A 469 0.76 15.99 4.31
CA ARG A 469 1.58 15.54 5.45
C ARG A 469 1.69 14.03 5.53
N ALA A 470 0.57 13.33 5.36
CA ALA A 470 0.57 11.87 5.31
C ALA A 470 1.42 11.32 4.17
N ALA A 471 1.49 12.01 3.04
CA ALA A 471 2.34 11.66 1.91
C ALA A 471 3.81 12.08 2.09
N GLY A 472 4.10 12.97 3.04
CA GLY A 472 5.42 13.58 3.24
C GLY A 472 5.71 14.75 2.30
N ALA A 473 4.70 15.29 1.62
CA ALA A 473 4.79 16.51 0.82
C ALA A 473 4.60 17.75 1.71
N ARG A 474 5.04 18.91 1.25
CA ARG A 474 4.81 20.18 1.90
C ARG A 474 3.38 20.65 1.66
N ALA A 475 2.71 21.10 2.73
CA ALA A 475 1.32 21.52 2.68
C ALA A 475 1.21 23.04 2.63
N ILE A 476 0.52 23.54 1.61
CA ILE A 476 0.19 24.97 1.47
C ILE A 476 -1.34 25.09 1.53
N PHE A 477 -1.82 25.81 2.54
CA PHE A 477 -3.24 26.13 2.65
C PHE A 477 -3.53 27.44 1.89
N VAL A 478 -4.53 27.42 1.01
CA VAL A 478 -4.98 28.64 0.30
C VAL A 478 -6.29 29.12 0.90
N ASN A 479 -6.33 30.35 1.35
CA ASN A 479 -7.50 30.93 1.98
C ASN A 479 -8.53 31.46 0.93
N THR A 480 -9.03 30.55 0.09
CA THR A 480 -10.04 30.82 -0.94
C THR A 480 -11.36 30.14 -0.66
N GLY A 481 -11.38 29.19 0.28
CA GLY A 481 -12.54 28.44 0.72
C GLY A 481 -13.27 29.06 1.90
N THR A 482 -14.20 28.31 2.47
CA THR A 482 -15.00 28.70 3.64
C THR A 482 -14.39 28.30 4.97
N GLU A 483 -13.36 27.42 4.95
CA GLU A 483 -12.69 26.92 6.13
C GLU A 483 -11.46 27.78 6.47
N GLY A 484 -11.17 27.95 7.76
CA GLY A 484 -9.93 28.56 8.22
C GLY A 484 -8.76 27.57 8.12
N PRO A 485 -7.49 28.05 8.20
CA PRO A 485 -6.32 27.19 8.12
C PRO A 485 -6.30 26.18 9.26
N SER A 486 -6.27 24.89 8.93
CA SER A 486 -6.25 23.78 9.88
C SER A 486 -5.33 22.66 9.39
N GLY A 487 -4.99 21.68 10.23
CA GLY A 487 -4.08 20.59 9.88
C GLY A 487 -2.60 20.97 9.90
N ALA A 488 -2.23 22.15 10.43
CA ALA A 488 -0.87 22.68 10.53
C ALA A 488 -0.13 22.72 9.18
N PRO A 489 -0.54 23.57 8.22
CA PRO A 489 0.15 23.74 6.95
C PRO A 489 1.56 24.34 7.14
N ASP A 490 2.46 24.08 6.19
CA ASP A 490 3.80 24.68 6.18
C ASP A 490 3.76 26.17 5.78
N TYR A 491 2.72 26.55 5.00
CA TYR A 491 2.46 27.93 4.62
C TYR A 491 0.97 28.19 4.43
N VAL A 492 0.51 29.40 4.78
CA VAL A 492 -0.85 29.88 4.56
C VAL A 492 -0.81 30.97 3.50
N ALA A 493 -1.27 30.67 2.31
CA ALA A 493 -1.30 31.59 1.17
C ALA A 493 -2.64 32.33 1.09
N ARG A 494 -2.59 33.61 0.70
CA ARG A 494 -3.78 34.46 0.50
C ARG A 494 -4.48 34.18 -0.83
N SER A 495 -3.75 33.60 -1.79
CA SER A 495 -4.23 33.29 -3.15
C SER A 495 -3.35 32.22 -3.79
N LEU A 496 -3.79 31.65 -4.92
CA LEU A 496 -2.97 30.72 -5.70
C LEU A 496 -1.68 31.36 -6.19
N ARG A 497 -1.70 32.65 -6.58
CA ARG A 497 -0.50 33.43 -6.94
C ARG A 497 0.50 33.51 -5.78
N ASP A 498 0.02 33.77 -4.57
CA ASP A 498 0.84 33.83 -3.36
C ASP A 498 1.48 32.46 -3.07
N ALA A 499 0.73 31.37 -3.20
CA ALA A 499 1.25 30.01 -3.06
C ALA A 499 2.35 29.70 -4.09
N VAL A 500 2.17 30.08 -5.35
CA VAL A 500 3.19 29.92 -6.40
C VAL A 500 4.45 30.70 -6.08
N ASN A 501 4.32 31.97 -5.65
CA ASN A 501 5.46 32.78 -5.25
C ASN A 501 6.24 32.16 -4.09
N TYR A 502 5.54 31.71 -3.04
CA TYR A 502 6.17 31.03 -1.91
C TYR A 502 6.98 29.80 -2.35
N ILE A 503 6.43 28.96 -3.24
CA ILE A 503 7.14 27.78 -3.76
C ILE A 503 8.42 28.21 -4.47
N LEU A 504 8.33 29.17 -5.42
CA LEU A 504 9.46 29.60 -6.21
C LEU A 504 10.56 30.31 -5.37
N GLU A 505 10.18 31.04 -4.34
CA GLU A 505 11.13 31.64 -3.38
C GLU A 505 11.80 30.58 -2.51
N SER A 506 11.03 29.61 -1.99
CA SER A 506 11.56 28.50 -1.19
C SER A 506 12.57 27.63 -1.95
N GLU A 507 12.46 27.56 -3.28
CA GLU A 507 13.39 26.80 -4.12
C GLU A 507 14.69 27.56 -4.44
N LYS A 508 14.69 28.89 -4.36
CA LYS A 508 15.91 29.69 -4.52
C LYS A 508 16.85 29.66 -3.32
N THR A 509 16.28 29.31 -2.15
CA THR A 509 17.02 29.23 -0.87
C THR A 509 17.52 27.82 -0.55
N ARG A 510 17.29 26.86 -1.42
CA ARG A 510 17.77 25.48 -1.37
C ARG A 510 18.97 25.24 -2.27
#